data_0b6ed6cd1116bb15f0c13bf08ac4c2d6
#
_entry.id   0b6ed6cd1116bb15f0c13bf08ac4c2d6
#
_cell.length_a   1.000
_cell.length_b   1.000
_cell.length_c   1.000
_cell.angle_alpha   90.00
_cell.angle_beta   90.00
_cell.angle_gamma   90.00
#
_symmetry.space_group_name_H-M   'P 1'
#
loop_
_entity.id
_entity.type
_entity.pdbx_description
1 polymer ?
#
loop_
_entity_poly.entity_id
_entity_poly.type
_entity_poly.pdbx_seq_one_letter_code
_entity_poly.pdbx_strand_id
1 'polypeptide(L)'
;RKTGVAGEDAKGVMTGVELLHITTDDESYKLTGDTVVIGGGNVAIDVSRTAIRCGSPKVSQVSLETRDIMPALPEEIETAESEGINIIGGWGPKEILTEDGKVTGIVFKKCTSVKDGDGRFDPQYDENETMTIECSNVIMSVGQAIEWGSLLEGTKVEFWHGNYPVADKVTYQ
;
A
#
# COMPACT_ATOMS: atom_id res chain seq x y z
N ARG A 1 2.65 3.83 -8.43
CA ARG A 1 3.55 4.93 -8.05
C ARG A 1 4.69 4.39 -7.20
N LYS A 2 5.95 4.73 -7.54
CA LYS A 2 7.10 4.40 -6.68
C LYS A 2 7.12 5.31 -5.45
N THR A 3 7.48 4.73 -4.31
CA THR A 3 7.57 5.46 -3.03
C THR A 3 8.97 6.00 -2.75
N GLY A 4 9.98 5.46 -3.43
CA GLY A 4 11.39 5.81 -3.23
C GLY A 4 12.03 5.08 -2.05
N VAL A 5 11.38 4.03 -1.54
CA VAL A 5 11.95 3.18 -0.50
C VAL A 5 13.10 2.35 -1.10
N ALA A 6 14.25 2.33 -0.42
CA ALA A 6 15.39 1.54 -0.87
C ALA A 6 15.00 0.06 -1.00
N GLY A 7 15.43 -0.60 -2.08
CA GLY A 7 15.08 -1.98 -2.38
C GLY A 7 13.73 -2.19 -3.10
N GLU A 8 13.00 -1.12 -3.43
CA GLU A 8 11.68 -1.18 -4.08
C GLU A 8 11.69 -1.85 -5.47
N ASP A 9 12.85 -1.96 -6.12
CA ASP A 9 13.02 -2.63 -7.41
C ASP A 9 13.39 -4.12 -7.31
N ALA A 10 13.43 -4.69 -6.11
CA ALA A 10 13.83 -6.06 -5.89
C ALA A 10 12.75 -7.07 -6.35
N LYS A 11 13.19 -8.27 -6.72
CA LYS A 11 12.27 -9.37 -7.00
C LYS A 11 11.52 -9.77 -5.73
N GLY A 12 10.20 -9.79 -5.80
CA GLY A 12 9.31 -9.99 -4.67
C GLY A 12 8.63 -8.69 -4.20
N VAL A 13 8.97 -7.54 -4.83
CA VAL A 13 8.21 -6.29 -4.64
C VAL A 13 7.25 -6.12 -5.81
N MET A 14 6.00 -5.76 -5.50
CA MET A 14 4.98 -5.39 -6.49
C MET A 14 4.00 -4.37 -5.91
N THR A 15 3.19 -3.78 -6.75
CA THR A 15 2.09 -2.92 -6.30
C THR A 15 0.83 -3.74 -5.99
N GLY A 16 -0.06 -3.23 -5.14
CA GLY A 16 -1.33 -3.87 -4.85
C GLY A 16 -2.18 -4.05 -6.11
N VAL A 17 -2.19 -3.06 -6.99
CA VAL A 17 -2.93 -3.12 -8.27
C VAL A 17 -2.39 -4.22 -9.18
N GLU A 18 -1.05 -4.41 -9.24
CA GLU A 18 -0.46 -5.51 -10.01
C GLU A 18 -0.91 -6.88 -9.49
N LEU A 19 -0.89 -7.09 -8.16
CA LEU A 19 -1.38 -8.35 -7.58
C LEU A 19 -2.85 -8.60 -7.95
N LEU A 20 -3.72 -7.61 -7.74
CA LEU A 20 -5.15 -7.74 -8.05
C LEU A 20 -5.40 -7.99 -9.53
N HIS A 21 -4.62 -7.36 -10.42
CA HIS A 21 -4.72 -7.59 -11.87
C HIS A 21 -4.29 -9.00 -12.24
N ILE A 22 -3.10 -9.44 -11.78
CA ILE A 22 -2.59 -10.79 -12.04
C ILE A 22 -3.59 -11.85 -11.59
N THR A 23 -4.17 -11.70 -10.40
CA THR A 23 -5.12 -12.68 -9.86
C THR A 23 -6.49 -12.66 -10.54
N THR A 24 -6.84 -11.59 -11.23
CA THR A 24 -8.03 -11.52 -12.07
C THR A 24 -7.82 -12.28 -13.38
N ASP A 25 -6.62 -12.20 -13.95
CA ASP A 25 -6.28 -12.85 -15.22
C ASP A 25 -5.86 -14.31 -15.04
N ASP A 26 -5.27 -14.66 -13.89
CA ASP A 26 -4.81 -16.01 -13.56
C ASP A 26 -5.18 -16.40 -12.11
N GLU A 27 -6.29 -17.12 -11.98
CA GLU A 27 -6.76 -17.67 -10.71
C GLU A 27 -5.79 -18.69 -10.08
N SER A 28 -4.87 -19.23 -10.86
CA SER A 28 -3.85 -20.19 -10.39
C SER A 28 -2.62 -19.54 -9.79
N TYR A 29 -2.49 -18.20 -9.87
CA TYR A 29 -1.34 -17.47 -9.37
C TYR A 29 -1.11 -17.73 -7.87
N LYS A 30 0.14 -17.98 -7.51
CA LYS A 30 0.54 -18.27 -6.12
C LYS A 30 1.67 -17.36 -5.65
N LEU A 31 1.52 -16.90 -4.44
CA LEU A 31 2.60 -16.27 -3.68
C LEU A 31 3.33 -17.33 -2.85
N THR A 32 4.65 -17.32 -2.89
CA THR A 32 5.49 -18.19 -2.07
C THR A 32 6.15 -17.39 -0.96
N GLY A 33 6.03 -17.89 0.29
CA GLY A 33 6.56 -17.26 1.47
C GLY A 33 5.67 -16.14 2.03
N ASP A 34 6.11 -15.58 3.14
CA ASP A 34 5.38 -14.56 3.88
C ASP A 34 5.29 -13.25 3.11
N THR A 35 4.20 -12.54 3.28
CA THR A 35 3.91 -11.31 2.56
C THR A 35 3.69 -10.16 3.54
N VAL A 36 4.28 -9.02 3.23
CA VAL A 36 3.99 -7.74 3.88
C VAL A 36 3.28 -6.82 2.90
N VAL A 37 2.11 -6.33 3.29
CA VAL A 37 1.34 -5.32 2.53
C VAL A 37 1.49 -3.97 3.22
N ILE A 38 1.85 -2.93 2.47
CA ILE A 38 2.05 -1.58 2.99
C ILE A 38 0.88 -0.71 2.57
N GLY A 39 0.12 -0.23 3.54
CA GLY A 39 -1.03 0.66 3.33
C GLY A 39 -2.14 0.45 4.34
N GLY A 40 -2.96 1.50 4.58
CA GLY A 40 -4.03 1.52 5.58
C GLY A 40 -5.44 1.67 5.00
N GLY A 41 -5.61 1.73 3.67
CA GLY A 41 -6.91 1.89 3.02
C GLY A 41 -7.57 0.57 2.63
N ASN A 42 -8.83 0.62 2.16
CA ASN A 42 -9.60 -0.55 1.72
C ASN A 42 -8.87 -1.37 0.66
N VAL A 43 -8.16 -0.72 -0.28
CA VAL A 43 -7.35 -1.44 -1.28
C VAL A 43 -6.26 -2.30 -0.63
N ALA A 44 -5.63 -1.82 0.45
CA ALA A 44 -4.64 -2.61 1.18
C ALA A 44 -5.29 -3.82 1.87
N ILE A 45 -6.52 -3.69 2.37
CA ILE A 45 -7.30 -4.80 2.90
C ILE A 45 -7.57 -5.84 1.81
N ASP A 46 -8.08 -5.43 0.65
CA ASP A 46 -8.34 -6.34 -0.49
C ASP A 46 -7.08 -7.07 -0.94
N VAL A 47 -5.97 -6.35 -1.03
CA VAL A 47 -4.65 -6.90 -1.39
C VAL A 47 -4.19 -7.93 -0.35
N SER A 48 -4.34 -7.64 0.93
CA SER A 48 -3.94 -8.55 2.03
C SER A 48 -4.75 -9.84 2.01
N ARG A 49 -6.06 -9.73 1.83
CA ARG A 49 -6.98 -10.86 1.71
C ARG A 49 -6.69 -11.69 0.44
N THR A 50 -6.38 -11.01 -0.67
CA THR A 50 -5.96 -11.67 -1.90
C THR A 50 -4.65 -12.42 -1.71
N ALA A 51 -3.65 -11.84 -1.02
CA ALA A 51 -2.38 -12.51 -0.75
C ALA A 51 -2.55 -13.82 0.03
N ILE A 52 -3.45 -13.87 1.02
CA ILE A 52 -3.80 -15.12 1.73
C ILE A 52 -4.39 -16.14 0.75
N ARG A 53 -5.34 -15.74 -0.10
CA ARG A 53 -5.97 -16.63 -1.10
C ARG A 53 -4.97 -17.12 -2.15
N CYS A 54 -3.94 -16.33 -2.43
CA CYS A 54 -2.81 -16.75 -3.28
C CYS A 54 -1.84 -17.69 -2.56
N GLY A 55 -2.09 -18.08 -1.32
CA GLY A 55 -1.32 -19.09 -0.60
C GLY A 55 -0.14 -18.54 0.21
N SER A 56 -0.05 -17.23 0.44
CA SER A 56 0.94 -16.70 1.39
C SER A 56 0.67 -17.24 2.80
N PRO A 57 1.66 -17.90 3.46
CA PRO A 57 1.44 -18.55 4.76
C PRO A 57 1.11 -17.55 5.87
N LYS A 58 1.71 -16.35 5.80
CA LYS A 58 1.48 -15.27 6.73
C LYS A 58 1.41 -13.94 5.99
N VAL A 59 0.39 -13.17 6.29
CA VAL A 59 0.23 -11.81 5.75
C VAL A 59 0.21 -10.81 6.90
N SER A 60 1.11 -9.81 6.83
CA SER A 60 1.12 -8.67 7.72
C SER A 60 0.82 -7.41 6.92
N GLN A 61 -0.20 -6.66 7.33
CA GLN A 61 -0.52 -5.36 6.76
C GLN A 61 0.00 -4.27 7.69
N VAL A 62 0.83 -3.36 7.15
CA VAL A 62 1.46 -2.30 7.93
C VAL A 62 1.05 -0.94 7.39
N SER A 63 0.62 -0.04 8.29
CA SER A 63 0.19 1.32 7.94
C SER A 63 0.82 2.39 8.81
N LEU A 64 0.87 3.62 8.28
CA LEU A 64 1.28 4.81 9.03
C LEU A 64 0.30 5.13 10.16
N GLU A 65 -0.98 4.96 9.86
CA GLU A 65 -2.07 5.17 10.80
C GLU A 65 -2.11 4.05 11.83
N THR A 66 -2.49 4.38 13.06
CA THR A 66 -2.91 3.40 14.04
C THR A 66 -4.27 2.82 13.65
N ARG A 67 -4.63 1.65 14.21
CA ARG A 67 -5.86 0.94 13.84
C ARG A 67 -7.14 1.78 13.94
N ASP A 68 -7.21 2.64 14.93
CA ASP A 68 -8.35 3.52 15.24
C ASP A 68 -8.55 4.68 14.26
N ILE A 69 -7.50 5.04 13.51
CA ILE A 69 -7.53 6.12 12.51
C ILE A 69 -7.19 5.64 11.09
N MET A 70 -7.13 4.32 10.87
CA MET A 70 -6.95 3.78 9.53
C MET A 70 -8.07 4.24 8.60
N PRO A 71 -7.77 4.61 7.33
CA PRO A 71 -8.79 5.02 6.38
C PRO A 71 -9.66 3.88 5.85
N ALA A 72 -9.29 2.61 6.09
CA ALA A 72 -10.14 1.46 5.77
C ALA A 72 -11.40 1.40 6.64
N LEU A 73 -12.48 0.85 6.12
CA LEU A 73 -13.73 0.68 6.84
C LEU A 73 -13.54 -0.31 8.01
N PRO A 74 -14.10 -0.02 9.20
CA PRO A 74 -13.95 -0.89 10.37
C PRO A 74 -14.35 -2.34 10.12
N GLU A 75 -15.44 -2.58 9.39
CA GLU A 75 -15.94 -3.92 9.04
C GLU A 75 -14.93 -4.68 8.16
N GLU A 76 -14.24 -3.98 7.27
CA GLU A 76 -13.21 -4.59 6.40
C GLU A 76 -11.97 -4.96 7.20
N ILE A 77 -11.59 -4.11 8.18
CA ILE A 77 -10.48 -4.38 9.09
C ILE A 77 -10.79 -5.63 9.93
N GLU A 78 -11.99 -5.70 10.54
CA GLU A 78 -12.42 -6.85 11.34
C GLU A 78 -12.48 -8.14 10.50
N THR A 79 -12.95 -8.04 9.26
CA THR A 79 -12.99 -9.18 8.34
C THR A 79 -11.57 -9.67 8.03
N ALA A 80 -10.64 -8.76 7.72
CA ALA A 80 -9.25 -9.10 7.45
C ALA A 80 -8.57 -9.78 8.66
N GLU A 81 -8.78 -9.25 9.87
CA GLU A 81 -8.26 -9.85 11.11
C GLU A 81 -8.84 -11.27 11.33
N SER A 82 -10.14 -11.48 11.04
CA SER A 82 -10.78 -12.79 11.15
C SER A 82 -10.25 -13.81 10.14
N GLU A 83 -9.75 -13.35 8.98
CA GLU A 83 -9.07 -14.18 7.98
C GLU A 83 -7.59 -14.44 8.34
N GLY A 84 -7.10 -13.95 9.49
CA GLY A 84 -5.74 -14.19 9.99
C GLY A 84 -4.70 -13.18 9.52
N ILE A 85 -5.11 -12.05 8.96
CA ILE A 85 -4.20 -10.96 8.61
C ILE A 85 -3.76 -10.23 9.88
N ASN A 86 -2.44 -10.07 10.04
CA ASN A 86 -1.86 -9.32 11.16
C ASN A 86 -1.78 -7.83 10.79
N ILE A 87 -2.66 -7.01 11.37
CA ILE A 87 -2.70 -5.56 11.12
C ILE A 87 -1.83 -4.82 12.13
N ILE A 88 -0.84 -4.08 11.64
CA ILE A 88 0.17 -3.37 12.43
C ILE A 88 0.12 -1.89 12.04
N GLY A 89 -0.36 -1.04 12.94
CA GLY A 89 -0.46 0.41 12.73
C GLY A 89 0.68 1.21 13.34
N GLY A 90 0.90 2.42 12.85
CA GLY A 90 1.87 3.37 13.39
C GLY A 90 3.31 3.15 12.91
N TRP A 91 3.50 2.60 11.70
CA TRP A 91 4.81 2.31 11.13
C TRP A 91 4.89 2.69 9.65
N GLY A 92 6.00 3.33 9.26
CA GLY A 92 6.30 3.63 7.87
C GLY A 92 7.49 2.83 7.35
N PRO A 93 7.51 2.49 6.06
CA PRO A 93 8.62 1.74 5.47
C PRO A 93 9.89 2.58 5.48
N LYS A 94 11.01 1.95 5.85
CA LYS A 94 12.34 2.56 5.85
C LYS A 94 13.19 2.01 4.71
N GLU A 95 13.33 0.69 4.65
CA GLU A 95 14.08 0.00 3.59
C GLU A 95 13.61 -1.44 3.42
N ILE A 96 13.69 -1.96 2.21
CA ILE A 96 13.43 -3.36 1.88
C ILE A 96 14.78 -4.08 1.86
N LEU A 97 14.89 -5.13 2.68
CA LEU A 97 16.08 -5.95 2.77
C LEU A 97 16.11 -6.96 1.62
N THR A 98 17.27 -7.10 1.00
CA THR A 98 17.43 -7.97 -0.16
C THR A 98 18.70 -8.81 -0.08
N GLU A 99 18.64 -10.04 -0.57
CA GLU A 99 19.77 -10.91 -0.81
C GLU A 99 19.68 -11.45 -2.24
N ASP A 100 20.77 -11.36 -3.00
CA ASP A 100 20.79 -11.73 -4.43
C ASP A 100 19.64 -11.11 -5.26
N GLY A 101 19.28 -9.85 -4.94
CA GLY A 101 18.23 -9.12 -5.64
C GLY A 101 16.79 -9.58 -5.33
N LYS A 102 16.61 -10.42 -4.30
CA LYS A 102 15.29 -10.89 -3.83
C LYS A 102 15.01 -10.33 -2.45
N VAL A 103 13.72 -10.08 -2.17
CA VAL A 103 13.26 -9.66 -0.84
C VAL A 103 13.53 -10.74 0.20
N THR A 104 14.10 -10.33 1.34
CA THR A 104 14.28 -11.15 2.54
C THR A 104 13.58 -10.56 3.76
N GLY A 105 13.16 -9.29 3.68
CA GLY A 105 12.45 -8.62 4.75
C GLY A 105 12.26 -7.14 4.46
N ILE A 106 11.68 -6.45 5.41
CA ILE A 106 11.49 -5.00 5.37
C ILE A 106 11.69 -4.39 6.75
N VAL A 107 12.37 -3.26 6.79
CA VAL A 107 12.54 -2.44 8.00
C VAL A 107 11.56 -1.30 7.97
N PHE A 108 10.90 -1.09 9.09
CA PHE A 108 9.99 0.02 9.34
C PHE A 108 10.57 0.98 10.38
N LYS A 109 10.13 2.21 10.35
CA LYS A 109 10.36 3.24 11.37
C LYS A 109 9.05 3.67 11.99
N LYS A 110 9.08 3.99 13.27
CA LYS A 110 7.88 4.41 14.01
C LYS A 110 7.30 5.70 13.44
N CYS A 111 6.02 5.67 13.06
CA CYS A 111 5.27 6.86 12.71
C CYS A 111 4.70 7.48 13.98
N THR A 112 5.11 8.71 14.29
CA THR A 112 4.68 9.44 15.49
C THR A 112 3.47 10.34 15.21
N SER A 113 3.31 10.78 13.96
CA SER A 113 2.16 11.53 13.49
C SER A 113 2.02 11.34 11.98
N VAL A 114 0.78 11.22 11.48
CA VAL A 114 0.49 11.12 10.04
C VAL A 114 0.18 12.48 9.43
N LYS A 115 -0.26 13.44 10.26
CA LYS A 115 -0.68 14.77 9.82
C LYS A 115 0.04 15.86 10.60
N ASP A 116 0.24 17.00 9.96
CA ASP A 116 0.71 18.24 10.62
C ASP A 116 -0.39 18.88 11.48
N GLY A 117 -0.05 20.01 12.10
CA GLY A 117 -0.98 20.80 12.93
C GLY A 117 -2.18 21.38 12.17
N ASP A 118 -2.10 21.46 10.84
CA ASP A 118 -3.17 21.94 9.95
C ASP A 118 -4.01 20.77 9.37
N GLY A 119 -3.72 19.54 9.75
CA GLY A 119 -4.41 18.33 9.29
C GLY A 119 -4.01 17.84 7.90
N ARG A 120 -2.92 18.37 7.32
CA ARG A 120 -2.37 17.94 6.04
C ARG A 120 -1.51 16.70 6.25
N PHE A 121 -1.47 15.83 5.23
CA PHE A 121 -0.62 14.65 5.26
C PHE A 121 0.86 15.05 5.27
N ASP A 122 1.51 14.86 6.41
CA ASP A 122 2.94 15.13 6.67
C ASP A 122 3.46 14.17 7.75
N PRO A 123 3.74 12.91 7.38
CA PRO A 123 4.11 11.89 8.37
C PRO A 123 5.45 12.17 9.02
N GLN A 124 5.46 12.16 10.35
CA GLN A 124 6.64 12.32 11.19
C GLN A 124 7.08 10.98 11.75
N TYR A 125 8.39 10.79 11.92
CA TYR A 125 8.96 9.51 12.32
C TYR A 125 9.97 9.64 13.46
N ASP A 126 10.03 8.62 14.31
CA ASP A 126 11.18 8.35 15.16
C ASP A 126 12.12 7.38 14.44
N GLU A 127 13.27 7.89 13.99
CA GLU A 127 14.26 7.10 13.26
C GLU A 127 15.00 6.10 14.15
N ASN A 128 14.93 6.24 15.49
CA ASN A 128 15.59 5.36 16.45
C ASN A 128 14.71 4.14 16.80
N GLU A 129 13.40 4.23 16.62
CA GLU A 129 12.47 3.13 16.86
C GLU A 129 12.17 2.42 15.53
N THR A 130 12.75 1.23 15.36
CA THR A 130 12.60 0.43 14.14
C THR A 130 12.03 -0.95 14.42
N MET A 131 11.34 -1.49 13.43
CA MET A 131 10.80 -2.86 13.45
C MET A 131 11.16 -3.54 12.12
N THR A 132 11.65 -4.77 12.20
CA THR A 132 11.95 -5.58 11.02
C THR A 132 10.95 -6.74 10.91
N ILE A 133 10.43 -6.97 9.71
CA ILE A 133 9.57 -8.12 9.40
C ILE A 133 10.26 -8.91 8.28
N GLU A 134 10.57 -10.17 8.54
CA GLU A 134 11.04 -11.11 7.52
C GLU A 134 9.89 -11.47 6.60
N CYS A 135 10.13 -11.42 5.29
CA CYS A 135 9.14 -11.77 4.26
C CYS A 135 9.82 -12.05 2.92
N SER A 136 9.10 -12.71 2.03
CA SER A 136 9.53 -12.95 0.66
C SER A 136 8.84 -12.04 -0.35
N ASN A 137 7.75 -11.41 0.06
CA ASN A 137 6.97 -10.51 -0.79
C ASN A 137 6.65 -9.20 -0.03
N VAL A 138 6.84 -8.08 -0.72
CA VAL A 138 6.41 -6.75 -0.26
C VAL A 138 5.44 -6.18 -1.29
N ILE A 139 4.22 -5.85 -0.86
CA ILE A 139 3.19 -5.32 -1.75
C ILE A 139 2.87 -3.90 -1.34
N MET A 140 3.18 -2.96 -2.25
CA MET A 140 2.97 -1.54 -2.04
C MET A 140 1.53 -1.16 -2.37
N SER A 141 0.73 -0.83 -1.37
CA SER A 141 -0.67 -0.40 -1.52
C SER A 141 -0.87 1.03 -1.00
N VAL A 142 0.06 1.93 -1.38
CA VAL A 142 0.11 3.32 -0.94
C VAL A 142 -0.09 4.27 -2.12
N GLY A 143 -1.15 5.07 -2.04
CA GLY A 143 -1.46 6.12 -3.00
C GLY A 143 -1.62 5.62 -4.43
N GLN A 144 -2.63 6.13 -5.10
CA GLN A 144 -2.83 5.93 -6.53
C GLN A 144 -2.65 7.28 -7.24
N ALA A 145 -2.16 7.25 -8.47
CA ALA A 145 -2.13 8.40 -9.35
C ALA A 145 -3.01 8.12 -10.56
N ILE A 146 -3.71 9.14 -11.03
CA ILE A 146 -4.46 9.03 -12.28
C ILE A 146 -3.46 9.20 -13.43
N GLU A 147 -3.40 8.19 -14.29
CA GLU A 147 -2.64 8.25 -15.54
C GLU A 147 -3.63 8.28 -16.70
N TRP A 148 -3.78 9.45 -17.30
CA TRP A 148 -4.72 9.66 -18.40
C TRP A 148 -4.22 9.10 -19.73
N GLY A 149 -2.90 8.86 -19.86
CA GLY A 149 -2.28 8.51 -21.13
C GLY A 149 -2.68 9.53 -22.23
N SER A 150 -3.12 9.03 -23.38
CA SER A 150 -3.62 9.85 -24.47
C SER A 150 -5.13 10.17 -24.43
N LEU A 151 -5.84 9.70 -23.40
CA LEU A 151 -7.30 9.81 -23.34
C LEU A 151 -7.83 11.25 -23.46
N LEU A 152 -7.10 12.21 -22.90
CA LEU A 152 -7.52 13.60 -22.85
C LEU A 152 -6.72 14.51 -23.81
N GLU A 153 -5.89 13.94 -24.68
CA GLU A 153 -5.15 14.70 -25.70
C GLU A 153 -6.13 15.41 -26.65
N GLY A 154 -5.90 16.69 -26.89
CA GLY A 154 -6.73 17.52 -27.76
C GLY A 154 -8.07 17.94 -27.15
N THR A 155 -8.36 17.57 -25.90
CA THR A 155 -9.55 18.05 -25.17
C THR A 155 -9.27 19.42 -24.53
N LYS A 156 -10.35 20.10 -24.08
CA LYS A 156 -10.27 21.36 -23.33
C LYS A 156 -10.40 21.13 -21.81
N VAL A 157 -10.15 19.91 -21.34
CA VAL A 157 -10.22 19.58 -19.91
C VAL A 157 -9.12 20.31 -19.16
N GLU A 158 -9.50 21.10 -18.18
CA GLU A 158 -8.57 21.77 -17.27
C GLU A 158 -8.27 20.86 -16.08
N PHE A 159 -7.05 20.95 -15.58
CA PHE A 159 -6.61 20.16 -14.42
C PHE A 159 -6.16 21.08 -13.28
N TRP A 160 -6.40 20.61 -12.08
CA TRP A 160 -5.80 21.19 -10.89
C TRP A 160 -4.89 20.15 -10.19
N HIS A 161 -4.43 20.35 -8.99
CA HIS A 161 -3.44 19.52 -8.35
C HIS A 161 -3.58 18.01 -8.61
N GLY A 162 -2.47 17.35 -9.02
CA GLY A 162 -2.36 15.89 -9.11
C GLY A 162 -3.13 15.25 -10.28
N ASN A 163 -3.27 15.93 -11.40
CA ASN A 163 -3.98 15.44 -12.57
C ASN A 163 -5.49 15.19 -12.35
N TYR A 164 -6.12 15.86 -11.39
CA TYR A 164 -7.57 15.83 -11.23
C TYR A 164 -8.23 16.81 -12.20
N PRO A 165 -9.21 16.37 -13.01
CA PRO A 165 -9.91 17.30 -13.87
C PRO A 165 -10.75 18.28 -13.04
N VAL A 166 -10.79 19.53 -13.50
CA VAL A 166 -11.71 20.53 -12.94
C VAL A 166 -13.13 20.16 -13.39
N ALA A 167 -14.03 20.02 -12.45
CA ALA A 167 -15.43 19.77 -12.71
C ALA A 167 -16.30 20.74 -11.91
N ASP A 168 -17.37 21.21 -12.53
CA ASP A 168 -18.40 21.98 -11.82
C ASP A 168 -19.07 21.11 -10.76
N LYS A 169 -19.27 21.65 -9.55
CA LYS A 169 -19.78 20.89 -8.40
C LYS A 169 -21.26 20.46 -8.53
N VAL A 170 -21.99 21.01 -9.47
CA VAL A 170 -23.43 20.75 -9.66
C VAL A 170 -23.66 19.88 -10.90
N THR A 171 -23.00 20.23 -12.01
CA THR A 171 -23.18 19.55 -13.29
C THR A 171 -22.19 18.44 -13.54
N TYR A 172 -21.05 18.45 -12.82
CA TYR A 172 -19.91 17.54 -13.00
C TYR A 172 -19.27 17.60 -14.39
N GLN A 173 -19.41 18.74 -15.06
CA GLN A 173 -18.85 19.01 -16.39
C GLN A 173 -17.74 20.06 -16.34
#